data_84db32e2bdbbcdcc451b0e6dbdad0b74
#
_entry.id   84db32e2bdbbcdcc451b0e6dbdad0b74
#
_cell.length_a   1.000
_cell.length_b   1.000
_cell.length_c   1.000
_cell.angle_alpha   90.00
_cell.angle_beta   90.00
_cell.angle_gamma   90.00
#
_symmetry.space_group_name_H-M   'P 1'
#
loop_
_entity.id
_entity.type
_entity.pdbx_description
1 polymer ?
#
loop_
_entity_poly.entity_id
_entity_poly.type
_entity_poly.pdbx_seq_one_letter_code
_entity_poly.pdbx_strand_id
1 'polypeptide(L)'
;MAKKPTPGTSPSSPDELPEGRYSDRELSWLAFNERVLDLARDTERIPLLERAKFLAIFSSNLDEFFMVRVAGLKRRIDAGVAVPSVAGMLPRELHDAILARTHDLVSEQSRVFAEEVRPGLVDVGIEILRWAELSDDEKGRMRTLF
;
A
#
# COMPACT_ATOMS: atom_id res chain seq x y z
N MET A 1 -13.45 -45.66 -41.01
CA MET A 1 -12.67 -45.14 -39.89
C MET A 1 -13.49 -44.04 -39.19
N ALA A 2 -14.13 -44.40 -38.08
CA ALA A 2 -15.00 -43.50 -37.33
C ALA A 2 -14.18 -42.77 -36.28
N LYS A 3 -14.26 -41.48 -36.27
CA LYS A 3 -13.56 -40.55 -35.36
C LYS A 3 -14.24 -40.58 -33.98
N LYS A 4 -13.48 -41.01 -32.95
CA LYS A 4 -13.91 -41.07 -31.56
C LYS A 4 -14.21 -39.67 -31.02
N PRO A 5 -15.35 -39.40 -30.37
CA PRO A 5 -15.61 -38.09 -29.78
C PRO A 5 -14.73 -37.88 -28.53
N THR A 6 -14.20 -36.68 -28.41
CA THR A 6 -13.48 -36.16 -27.23
C THR A 6 -14.44 -36.07 -26.03
N PRO A 7 -14.03 -36.43 -24.81
CA PRO A 7 -14.90 -36.30 -23.63
C PRO A 7 -15.13 -34.80 -23.39
N GLY A 8 -16.38 -34.40 -23.42
CA GLY A 8 -16.83 -33.06 -23.07
C GLY A 8 -16.58 -32.79 -21.58
N THR A 9 -16.03 -31.63 -21.32
CA THR A 9 -15.94 -31.03 -19.99
C THR A 9 -17.37 -30.92 -19.44
N SER A 10 -17.64 -31.64 -18.36
CA SER A 10 -18.94 -31.52 -17.64
C SER A 10 -19.09 -30.09 -17.14
N PRO A 11 -20.28 -29.49 -17.20
CA PRO A 11 -20.51 -28.19 -16.60
C PRO A 11 -20.33 -28.33 -15.08
N SER A 12 -19.49 -27.47 -14.50
CA SER A 12 -19.34 -27.25 -13.06
C SER A 12 -20.72 -26.98 -12.46
N SER A 13 -21.02 -27.59 -11.32
CA SER A 13 -22.28 -27.41 -10.58
C SER A 13 -22.57 -25.90 -10.39
N PRO A 14 -23.85 -25.46 -10.43
CA PRO A 14 -24.21 -24.05 -10.23
C PRO A 14 -23.78 -23.47 -8.87
N ASP A 15 -23.39 -24.34 -7.92
CA ASP A 15 -22.91 -23.96 -6.59
C ASP A 15 -21.38 -23.90 -6.48
N GLU A 16 -20.64 -24.22 -7.53
CA GLU A 16 -19.18 -24.14 -7.53
C GLU A 16 -18.75 -22.73 -7.86
N LEU A 17 -18.38 -22.00 -6.81
CA LEU A 17 -17.98 -20.61 -6.90
C LEU A 17 -16.58 -20.50 -7.55
N PRO A 18 -16.32 -19.48 -8.39
CA PRO A 18 -15.05 -19.36 -9.12
C PRO A 18 -13.84 -19.46 -8.22
N GLU A 19 -12.78 -20.16 -8.66
CA GLU A 19 -11.47 -20.15 -8.02
C GLU A 19 -10.94 -18.71 -7.95
N GLY A 20 -10.21 -18.38 -6.87
CA GLY A 20 -9.64 -17.04 -6.68
C GLY A 20 -10.64 -15.98 -6.19
N ARG A 21 -11.86 -16.36 -5.83
CA ARG A 21 -12.89 -15.46 -5.31
C ARG A 21 -12.52 -14.79 -3.97
N TYR A 22 -11.70 -15.44 -3.19
CA TYR A 22 -11.25 -14.92 -1.90
C TYR A 22 -9.90 -14.25 -2.05
N SER A 23 -9.81 -13.02 -1.60
CA SER A 23 -8.55 -12.29 -1.44
C SER A 23 -8.18 -12.26 0.03
N ASP A 24 -6.89 -12.33 0.33
CA ASP A 24 -6.41 -12.10 1.68
C ASP A 24 -6.78 -10.72 2.15
N ARG A 25 -7.27 -10.62 3.39
CA ARG A 25 -7.72 -9.37 4.00
C ARG A 25 -6.60 -8.33 4.01
N GLU A 26 -5.39 -8.76 4.25
CA GLU A 26 -4.19 -7.93 4.29
C GLU A 26 -3.86 -7.34 2.90
N LEU A 27 -3.90 -8.15 1.85
CA LEU A 27 -3.68 -7.70 0.48
C LEU A 27 -4.83 -6.80 -0.01
N SER A 28 -6.08 -7.13 0.34
CA SER A 28 -7.23 -6.28 0.06
C SER A 28 -7.12 -4.91 0.74
N TRP A 29 -6.56 -4.87 1.95
CA TRP A 29 -6.33 -3.63 2.67
C TRP A 29 -5.24 -2.77 1.99
N LEU A 30 -4.15 -3.38 1.53
CA LEU A 30 -3.13 -2.68 0.73
C LEU A 30 -3.72 -2.12 -0.57
N ALA A 31 -4.58 -2.88 -1.25
CA ALA A 31 -5.29 -2.39 -2.44
C ALA A 31 -6.25 -1.24 -2.12
N PHE A 32 -6.85 -1.19 -0.93
CA PHE A 32 -7.59 -0.03 -0.47
C PHE A 32 -6.66 1.18 -0.25
N ASN A 33 -5.52 1.01 0.44
CA ASN A 33 -4.58 2.10 0.69
C ASN A 33 -3.93 2.61 -0.60
N GLU A 34 -3.77 1.77 -1.61
CA GLU A 34 -3.36 2.19 -2.96
C GLU A 34 -4.34 3.20 -3.56
N ARG A 35 -5.66 3.00 -3.41
CA ARG A 35 -6.65 3.99 -3.87
C ARG A 35 -6.54 5.33 -3.16
N VAL A 36 -6.06 5.35 -1.92
CA VAL A 36 -5.73 6.61 -1.22
C VAL A 36 -4.51 7.28 -1.89
N LEU A 37 -3.50 6.49 -2.29
CA LEU A 37 -2.35 6.99 -3.05
C LEU A 37 -2.77 7.52 -4.43
N ASP A 38 -3.73 6.88 -5.09
CA ASP A 38 -4.27 7.34 -6.38
C ASP A 38 -4.88 8.74 -6.29
N LEU A 39 -5.48 9.11 -5.16
CA LEU A 39 -5.96 10.48 -4.93
C LEU A 39 -4.80 11.50 -4.87
N ALA A 40 -3.65 11.09 -4.35
CA ALA A 40 -2.45 11.95 -4.37
C ALA A 40 -1.87 12.14 -5.78
N ARG A 41 -2.12 11.20 -6.70
CA ARG A 41 -1.67 11.22 -8.10
C ARG A 41 -2.61 12.00 -9.02
N ASP A 42 -3.85 12.22 -8.61
CA ASP A 42 -4.87 12.88 -9.43
C ASP A 42 -4.64 14.39 -9.48
N THR A 43 -3.90 14.83 -10.49
CA THR A 43 -3.58 16.25 -10.73
C THR A 43 -4.76 17.04 -11.30
N GLU A 44 -5.74 16.36 -11.89
CA GLU A 44 -6.85 17.04 -12.58
C GLU A 44 -7.99 17.40 -11.62
N ARG A 45 -8.25 16.56 -10.61
CA ARG A 45 -9.40 16.69 -9.72
C ARG A 45 -9.04 17.10 -8.30
N ILE A 46 -7.81 16.78 -7.85
CA ILE A 46 -7.40 16.99 -6.46
C ILE A 46 -6.41 18.17 -6.36
N PRO A 47 -6.74 19.20 -5.58
CA PRO A 47 -5.83 20.32 -5.35
C PRO A 47 -4.53 19.90 -4.67
N LEU A 48 -3.44 20.64 -4.94
CA LEU A 48 -2.08 20.31 -4.50
C LEU A 48 -1.96 20.00 -3.00
N LEU A 49 -2.55 20.81 -2.12
CA LEU A 49 -2.46 20.60 -0.67
C LEU A 49 -3.25 19.38 -0.21
N GLU A 50 -4.36 19.06 -0.87
CA GLU A 50 -5.09 17.82 -0.60
C GLU A 50 -4.31 16.60 -1.10
N ARG A 51 -3.60 16.71 -2.24
CA ARG A 51 -2.68 15.65 -2.71
C ARG A 51 -1.58 15.39 -1.68
N ALA A 52 -0.96 16.45 -1.14
CA ALA A 52 0.02 16.32 -0.05
C ALA A 52 -0.57 15.64 1.19
N LYS A 53 -1.80 15.97 1.55
CA LYS A 53 -2.54 15.35 2.65
C LYS A 53 -2.83 13.87 2.40
N PHE A 54 -3.20 13.48 1.19
CA PHE A 54 -3.41 12.07 0.85
C PHE A 54 -2.12 11.25 0.94
N LEU A 55 -0.94 11.81 0.61
CA LEU A 55 0.34 11.15 0.85
C LEU A 55 0.59 10.90 2.35
N ALA A 56 0.25 11.87 3.21
CA ALA A 56 0.37 11.71 4.65
C ALA A 56 -0.62 10.67 5.21
N ILE A 57 -1.87 10.67 4.73
CA ILE A 57 -2.90 9.67 5.10
C ILE A 57 -2.44 8.27 4.68
N PHE A 58 -1.91 8.11 3.47
CA PHE A 58 -1.36 6.84 3.01
C PHE A 58 -0.29 6.29 3.95
N SER A 59 0.66 7.14 4.38
CA SER A 59 1.72 6.74 5.33
C SER A 59 1.16 6.34 6.68
N SER A 60 0.28 7.16 7.25
CA SER A 60 -0.35 6.88 8.54
C SER A 60 -1.14 5.58 8.55
N ASN A 61 -1.89 5.33 7.48
CA ASN A 61 -2.60 4.07 7.30
C ASN A 61 -1.63 2.88 7.24
N LEU A 62 -0.51 3.04 6.54
CA LEU A 62 0.48 1.98 6.41
C LEU A 62 1.17 1.67 7.74
N ASP A 63 1.50 2.70 8.53
CA ASP A 63 2.04 2.53 9.88
C ASP A 63 1.10 1.73 10.78
N GLU A 64 -0.19 2.07 10.81
CA GLU A 64 -1.20 1.33 11.57
C GLU A 64 -1.32 -0.12 11.09
N PHE A 65 -1.31 -0.32 9.78
CA PHE A 65 -1.35 -1.65 9.18
C PHE A 65 -0.19 -2.53 9.65
N PHE A 66 1.03 -2.00 9.66
CA PHE A 66 2.20 -2.75 10.13
C PHE A 66 2.15 -3.01 11.62
N MET A 67 1.80 -2.01 12.43
CA MET A 67 1.71 -2.15 13.89
C MET A 67 0.67 -3.17 14.33
N VAL A 68 -0.44 -3.28 13.61
CA VAL A 68 -1.55 -4.15 14.03
C VAL A 68 -1.57 -5.47 13.26
N ARG A 69 -1.65 -5.39 11.92
CA ARG A 69 -1.89 -6.56 11.05
C ARG A 69 -0.63 -7.36 10.82
N VAL A 70 0.43 -6.71 10.35
CA VAL A 70 1.69 -7.39 10.03
C VAL A 70 2.36 -7.93 11.30
N ALA A 71 2.32 -7.18 12.40
CA ALA A 71 2.80 -7.67 13.70
C ALA A 71 2.02 -8.91 14.18
N GLY A 72 0.71 -8.97 13.93
CA GLY A 72 -0.11 -10.16 14.21
C GLY A 72 0.28 -11.36 13.35
N LEU A 73 0.49 -11.14 12.06
CA LEU A 73 0.94 -12.18 11.13
C LEU A 73 2.34 -12.71 11.50
N LYS A 74 3.26 -11.81 11.87
CA LYS A 74 4.61 -12.18 12.31
C LYS A 74 4.58 -13.07 13.56
N ARG A 75 3.76 -12.72 14.56
CA ARG A 75 3.58 -13.58 15.76
C ARG A 75 3.10 -14.97 15.40
N ARG A 76 2.21 -15.13 14.40
CA ARG A 76 1.76 -16.44 13.93
C ARG A 76 2.89 -17.22 13.27
N ILE A 77 3.73 -16.55 12.48
CA ILE A 77 4.91 -17.17 11.85
C ILE A 77 5.91 -17.64 12.91
N ASP A 78 6.20 -16.80 13.91
CA ASP A 78 7.14 -17.09 15.00
C ASP A 78 6.64 -18.25 15.90
N ALA A 79 5.33 -18.37 16.05
CA ALA A 79 4.69 -19.51 16.74
C ALA A 79 4.60 -20.79 15.90
N GLY A 80 5.13 -20.80 14.68
CA GLY A 80 5.11 -21.97 13.79
C GLY A 80 3.73 -22.33 13.24
N VAL A 81 2.77 -21.42 13.26
CA VAL A 81 1.43 -21.64 12.72
C VAL A 81 1.49 -21.72 11.20
N ALA A 82 1.18 -22.89 10.65
CA ALA A 82 1.20 -23.19 9.21
C ALA A 82 -0.22 -23.37 8.62
N VAL A 83 -1.23 -22.70 9.20
CA VAL A 83 -2.60 -22.76 8.69
C VAL A 83 -2.74 -21.74 7.54
N PRO A 84 -3.10 -22.20 6.33
CA PRO A 84 -3.33 -21.30 5.20
C PRO A 84 -4.45 -20.30 5.48
N SER A 85 -4.39 -19.17 4.80
CA SER A 85 -5.46 -18.17 4.76
C SER A 85 -6.67 -18.68 3.96
N VAL A 86 -7.75 -17.91 3.95
CA VAL A 86 -8.95 -18.21 3.14
C VAL A 86 -8.63 -18.23 1.64
N ALA A 87 -7.63 -17.47 1.21
CA ALA A 87 -7.13 -17.45 -0.18
C ALA A 87 -6.08 -18.54 -0.45
N GLY A 88 -5.76 -19.38 0.54
CA GLY A 88 -4.84 -20.53 0.40
C GLY A 88 -3.37 -20.21 0.65
N MET A 89 -2.99 -18.97 0.98
CA MET A 89 -1.60 -18.59 1.25
C MET A 89 -1.15 -19.00 2.64
N LEU A 90 0.05 -19.56 2.76
CA LEU A 90 0.69 -19.77 4.05
C LEU A 90 1.11 -18.43 4.69
N PRO A 91 1.21 -18.34 6.03
CA PRO A 91 1.56 -17.08 6.71
C PRO A 91 2.86 -16.43 6.21
N ARG A 92 3.89 -17.22 5.86
CA ARG A 92 5.15 -16.70 5.29
C ARG A 92 4.95 -16.15 3.88
N GLU A 93 4.23 -16.87 3.03
CA GLU A 93 3.93 -16.44 1.66
C GLU A 93 3.13 -15.14 1.66
N LEU A 94 2.12 -15.04 2.53
CA LEU A 94 1.34 -13.81 2.71
C LEU A 94 2.22 -12.67 3.21
N HIS A 95 3.12 -12.91 4.16
CA HIS A 95 4.03 -11.89 4.67
C HIS A 95 4.95 -11.36 3.56
N ASP A 96 5.53 -12.25 2.75
CA ASP A 96 6.43 -11.89 1.66
C ASP A 96 5.68 -11.10 0.56
N ALA A 97 4.45 -11.50 0.24
CA ALA A 97 3.58 -10.78 -0.69
C ALA A 97 3.21 -9.37 -0.17
N ILE A 98 2.93 -9.23 1.13
CA ILE A 98 2.70 -7.93 1.78
C ILE A 98 3.93 -7.04 1.66
N LEU A 99 5.13 -7.55 1.98
CA LEU A 99 6.37 -6.77 1.90
C LEU A 99 6.67 -6.31 0.48
N ALA A 100 6.55 -7.19 -0.52
CA ALA A 100 6.75 -6.86 -1.92
C ALA A 100 5.78 -5.75 -2.36
N ARG A 101 4.49 -5.93 -2.08
CA ARG A 101 3.47 -4.92 -2.44
C ARG A 101 3.69 -3.59 -1.74
N THR A 102 4.04 -3.61 -0.46
CA THR A 102 4.33 -2.39 0.30
C THR A 102 5.51 -1.65 -0.27
N HIS A 103 6.58 -2.36 -0.65
CA HIS A 103 7.75 -1.74 -1.28
C HIS A 103 7.38 -0.96 -2.54
N ASP A 104 6.55 -1.55 -3.41
CA ASP A 104 6.10 -0.90 -4.64
C ASP A 104 5.29 0.37 -4.33
N LEU A 105 4.35 0.29 -3.38
CA LEU A 105 3.50 1.41 -3.00
C LEU A 105 4.29 2.56 -2.35
N VAL A 106 5.27 2.26 -1.49
CA VAL A 106 6.12 3.27 -0.84
C VAL A 106 7.06 3.91 -1.86
N SER A 107 7.58 3.14 -2.81
CA SER A 107 8.39 3.66 -3.91
C SER A 107 7.60 4.64 -4.76
N GLU A 108 6.36 4.30 -5.10
CA GLU A 108 5.46 5.18 -5.86
C GLU A 108 5.06 6.42 -5.05
N GLN A 109 4.75 6.30 -3.76
CA GLN A 109 4.50 7.45 -2.88
C GLN A 109 5.69 8.42 -2.88
N SER A 110 6.89 7.89 -2.75
CA SER A 110 8.13 8.68 -2.73
C SER A 110 8.34 9.40 -4.05
N ARG A 111 8.07 8.74 -5.17
CA ARG A 111 8.12 9.34 -6.50
C ARG A 111 7.13 10.50 -6.64
N VAL A 112 5.86 10.26 -6.33
CA VAL A 112 4.80 11.29 -6.41
C VAL A 112 5.15 12.51 -5.55
N PHE A 113 5.65 12.28 -4.33
CA PHE A 113 6.09 13.36 -3.47
C PHE A 113 7.25 14.16 -4.08
N ALA A 114 8.33 13.47 -4.52
CA ALA A 114 9.56 14.10 -4.96
C ALA A 114 9.41 14.81 -6.32
N GLU A 115 8.65 14.22 -7.24
CA GLU A 115 8.58 14.68 -8.63
C GLU A 115 7.38 15.59 -8.92
N GLU A 116 6.31 15.49 -8.11
CA GLU A 116 5.07 16.20 -8.39
C GLU A 116 4.66 17.15 -7.26
N VAL A 117 4.50 16.62 -6.03
CA VAL A 117 3.93 17.40 -4.92
C VAL A 117 4.94 18.42 -4.39
N ARG A 118 6.18 18.02 -4.13
CA ARG A 118 7.21 18.90 -3.58
C ARG A 118 7.53 20.09 -4.51
N PRO A 119 7.75 19.91 -5.83
CA PRO A 119 7.93 21.02 -6.73
C PRO A 119 6.73 21.98 -6.76
N GLY A 120 5.52 21.44 -6.83
CA GLY A 120 4.30 22.26 -6.80
C GLY A 120 4.15 23.06 -5.50
N LEU A 121 4.58 22.53 -4.35
CA LEU A 121 4.60 23.28 -3.08
C LEU A 121 5.58 24.47 -3.15
N VAL A 122 6.77 24.26 -3.73
CA VAL A 122 7.76 25.33 -3.92
C VAL A 122 7.18 26.44 -4.81
N ASP A 123 6.48 26.10 -5.88
CA ASP A 123 5.88 27.06 -6.81
C ASP A 123 4.82 27.96 -6.12
N VAL A 124 4.20 27.48 -5.05
CA VAL A 124 3.25 28.28 -4.24
C VAL A 124 3.87 28.84 -2.95
N GLY A 125 5.21 28.80 -2.82
CA GLY A 125 5.95 29.40 -1.71
C GLY A 125 6.00 28.56 -0.44
N ILE A 126 5.75 27.25 -0.53
CA ILE A 126 5.85 26.30 0.59
C ILE A 126 7.08 25.43 0.40
N GLU A 127 8.06 25.57 1.27
CA GLU A 127 9.30 24.79 1.26
C GLU A 127 9.36 23.81 2.43
N ILE A 128 9.65 22.55 2.14
CA ILE A 128 9.91 21.51 3.15
C ILE A 128 11.43 21.35 3.23
N LEU A 129 12.01 21.94 4.28
CA LEU A 129 13.44 21.98 4.50
C LEU A 129 13.90 20.89 5.47
N ARG A 130 15.09 20.35 5.23
CA ARG A 130 15.80 19.51 6.21
C ARG A 130 16.46 20.40 7.24
N TRP A 131 16.69 19.90 8.44
CA TRP A 131 17.38 20.64 9.50
C TRP A 131 18.73 21.22 9.04
N ALA A 132 19.46 20.52 8.18
CA ALA A 132 20.75 20.97 7.65
C ALA A 132 20.61 22.17 6.68
N GLU A 133 19.46 22.34 6.05
CA GLU A 133 19.17 23.41 5.08
C GLU A 133 18.71 24.71 5.75
N LEU A 134 18.37 24.66 7.05
CA LEU A 134 17.98 25.82 7.82
C LEU A 134 19.17 26.72 8.12
N SER A 135 18.97 28.04 8.07
CA SER A 135 19.91 29.04 8.57
C SER A 135 20.09 28.94 10.11
N ASP A 136 21.14 29.52 10.64
CA ASP A 136 21.40 29.50 12.10
C ASP A 136 20.33 30.27 12.87
N ASP A 137 19.76 31.35 12.29
CA ASP A 137 18.66 32.10 12.86
C ASP A 137 17.36 31.26 12.93
N GLU A 138 17.03 30.55 11.86
CA GLU A 138 15.90 29.63 11.84
C GLU A 138 16.05 28.48 12.82
N LYS A 139 17.26 27.88 12.91
CA LYS A 139 17.59 26.87 13.91
C LYS A 139 17.43 27.41 15.34
N GLY A 140 17.86 28.66 15.56
CA GLY A 140 17.69 29.35 16.83
C GLY A 140 16.21 29.52 17.19
N ARG A 141 15.39 29.99 16.27
CA ARG A 141 13.93 30.14 16.47
C ARG A 141 13.25 28.80 16.73
N MET A 142 13.59 27.73 16.00
CA MET A 142 13.03 26.40 16.24
C MET A 142 13.38 25.85 17.64
N ARG A 143 14.63 26.03 18.09
CA ARG A 143 15.05 25.61 19.46
C ARG A 143 14.32 26.35 20.58
N THR A 144 13.81 27.55 20.31
CA THR A 144 13.06 28.33 21.28
C THR A 144 11.58 27.92 21.35
N LEU A 145 11.06 27.31 20.27
CA LEU A 145 9.68 26.83 20.19
C LEU A 145 9.50 25.44 20.81
N PHE A 146 10.55 24.63 20.91
CA PHE A 146 10.57 23.28 21.44
C PHE A 146 11.47 23.16 22.68
#